data_91e4ff5803359c49d4ed5bd7067fec4f
#
_entry.id   91e4ff5803359c49d4ed5bd7067fec4f
#
_cell.length_a   1.000
_cell.length_b   1.000
_cell.length_c   1.000
_cell.angle_alpha   90.00
_cell.angle_beta   90.00
_cell.angle_gamma   90.00
#
_symmetry.space_group_name_H-M   'P 1'
#
loop_
_entity.id
_entity.type
_entity.pdbx_description
1 polymer ?
#
loop_
_entity_poly.entity_id
_entity_poly.type
_entity_poly.pdbx_seq_one_letter_code
_entity_poly.pdbx_strand_id
1 'polypeptide(L)'
;AAEAPAGPFSDMEGVDGEVRLAVLGWACPNGILTGTGETTMDPEGGVTRAEAAAMLARYDQTFRGTDREKAEAPDGLEAARQELVALTNGLRQEAGEAPLETDETLMAAAQIRAEECAAMDDLDNYNHVRPDGRPFYTVLGDRLTGYASENLAMVSALSAREAVTVWENSSGHYQNMVNPEITRIGVGVARSDSGLYYYCQIFTDG
;
A
#
# COMPACT_ATOMS: atom_id res chain seq x y z
N ALA A 1 8.47 -29.45 -5.45
CA ALA A 1 7.14 -29.00 -5.09
C ALA A 1 6.95 -29.27 -3.60
N ALA A 2 6.55 -28.26 -2.82
CA ALA A 2 6.21 -28.47 -1.41
C ALA A 2 4.94 -29.31 -1.35
N GLU A 3 4.97 -30.39 -0.56
CA GLU A 3 3.81 -31.24 -0.35
C GLU A 3 2.78 -30.46 0.49
N ALA A 4 1.53 -30.37 0.02
CA ALA A 4 0.50 -29.67 0.75
C ALA A 4 0.25 -30.36 2.10
N PRO A 5 0.11 -29.61 3.21
CA PRO A 5 -0.09 -30.19 4.53
C PRO A 5 -1.36 -31.07 4.56
N ALA A 6 -1.29 -32.18 5.28
CA ALA A 6 -2.48 -32.96 5.63
C ALA A 6 -3.29 -32.16 6.65
N GLY A 7 -4.40 -31.54 6.19
CA GLY A 7 -5.30 -30.80 7.06
C GLY A 7 -6.33 -31.72 7.74
N PRO A 8 -7.15 -31.17 8.64
CA PRO A 8 -8.20 -31.93 9.34
C PRO A 8 -9.36 -32.35 8.43
N PHE A 9 -9.39 -31.93 7.16
CA PHE A 9 -10.50 -32.10 6.26
C PHE A 9 -10.28 -33.32 5.34
N SER A 10 -11.15 -34.31 5.46
CA SER A 10 -11.08 -35.60 4.77
C SER A 10 -11.52 -35.53 3.29
N ASP A 11 -12.22 -34.47 2.89
CA ASP A 11 -12.81 -34.26 1.56
C ASP A 11 -11.93 -33.39 0.64
N MET A 12 -10.74 -33.10 1.05
CA MET A 12 -9.75 -32.34 0.24
C MET A 12 -8.88 -33.27 -0.64
N GLU A 13 -9.12 -34.57 -0.60
CA GLU A 13 -8.44 -35.53 -1.46
C GLU A 13 -8.96 -35.39 -2.90
N GLY A 14 -8.05 -35.13 -3.85
CA GLY A 14 -8.43 -34.87 -5.25
C GLY A 14 -8.52 -33.39 -5.65
N VAL A 15 -8.50 -32.48 -4.68
CA VAL A 15 -8.39 -31.03 -4.95
C VAL A 15 -6.99 -30.69 -5.49
N ASP A 16 -6.93 -29.81 -6.48
CA ASP A 16 -5.68 -29.31 -7.06
C ASP A 16 -4.67 -28.91 -5.99
N GLY A 17 -3.39 -29.25 -6.20
CA GLY A 17 -2.34 -29.08 -5.20
C GLY A 17 -2.08 -27.64 -4.80
N GLU A 18 -2.21 -26.68 -5.72
CA GLU A 18 -2.03 -25.25 -5.44
C GLU A 18 -3.21 -24.70 -4.64
N VAL A 19 -4.43 -25.08 -5.02
CA VAL A 19 -5.66 -24.73 -4.28
C VAL A 19 -5.62 -25.31 -2.87
N ARG A 20 -5.23 -26.59 -2.74
CA ARG A 20 -5.10 -27.25 -1.44
C ARG A 20 -4.05 -26.59 -0.56
N LEU A 21 -2.92 -26.18 -1.12
CA LEU A 21 -1.88 -25.43 -0.40
C LEU A 21 -2.40 -24.08 0.07
N ALA A 22 -3.11 -23.34 -0.77
CA ALA A 22 -3.70 -22.06 -0.42
C ALA A 22 -4.74 -22.18 0.70
N VAL A 23 -5.62 -23.19 0.63
CA VAL A 23 -6.66 -23.44 1.63
C VAL A 23 -6.08 -23.94 2.95
N LEU A 24 -5.34 -25.04 2.94
CA LEU A 24 -4.85 -25.70 4.15
C LEU A 24 -3.58 -25.10 4.71
N GLY A 25 -2.71 -24.55 3.84
CA GLY A 25 -1.45 -23.93 4.24
C GLY A 25 -1.57 -22.45 4.64
N TRP A 26 -2.63 -21.79 4.20
CA TRP A 26 -2.77 -20.35 4.45
C TRP A 26 -4.15 -19.94 4.99
N ALA A 27 -5.26 -20.19 4.29
CA ALA A 27 -6.57 -19.66 4.64
C ALA A 27 -7.14 -20.25 5.95
N CYS A 28 -6.98 -21.55 6.17
CA CYS A 28 -7.42 -22.21 7.40
C CYS A 28 -6.56 -21.83 8.62
N PRO A 29 -5.21 -21.83 8.55
CA PRO A 29 -4.37 -21.40 9.68
C PRO A 29 -4.61 -19.95 10.09
N ASN A 30 -5.02 -19.09 9.15
CA ASN A 30 -5.37 -17.69 9.43
C ASN A 30 -6.85 -17.50 9.82
N GLY A 31 -7.62 -18.57 9.97
CA GLY A 31 -9.01 -18.52 10.40
C GLY A 31 -10.01 -17.94 9.40
N ILE A 32 -9.59 -17.73 8.13
CA ILE A 32 -10.45 -17.19 7.07
C ILE A 32 -11.46 -18.23 6.62
N LEU A 33 -10.99 -19.47 6.43
CA LEU A 33 -11.81 -20.65 6.12
C LEU A 33 -11.86 -21.59 7.34
N THR A 34 -13.04 -22.02 7.71
CA THR A 34 -13.27 -22.86 8.90
C THR A 34 -13.86 -24.23 8.58
N GLY A 35 -14.11 -24.53 7.30
CA GLY A 35 -14.82 -25.72 6.87
C GLY A 35 -16.34 -25.62 7.01
N THR A 36 -17.04 -26.59 6.46
CA THR A 36 -18.50 -26.76 6.56
C THR A 36 -18.89 -27.70 7.70
N GLY A 37 -17.91 -28.38 8.30
CA GLY A 37 -18.04 -29.27 9.44
C GLY A 37 -16.69 -29.47 10.13
N GLU A 38 -16.67 -30.31 11.19
CA GLU A 38 -15.42 -30.57 11.94
C GLU A 38 -14.30 -31.14 11.09
N THR A 39 -14.64 -31.92 10.06
CA THR A 39 -13.69 -32.64 9.19
C THR A 39 -14.01 -32.49 7.70
N THR A 40 -14.85 -31.54 7.30
CA THR A 40 -15.29 -31.30 5.93
C THR A 40 -15.10 -29.86 5.50
N MET A 41 -14.61 -29.66 4.27
CA MET A 41 -14.43 -28.32 3.65
C MET A 41 -15.48 -28.08 2.56
N ASP A 42 -16.01 -29.13 1.93
CA ASP A 42 -16.91 -29.09 0.77
C ASP A 42 -16.37 -28.29 -0.42
N PRO A 43 -15.21 -28.65 -0.99
CA PRO A 43 -14.52 -27.88 -2.01
C PRO A 43 -15.32 -27.74 -3.32
N GLU A 44 -16.29 -28.61 -3.58
CA GLU A 44 -17.19 -28.56 -4.74
C GLU A 44 -18.51 -27.84 -4.44
N GLY A 45 -18.74 -27.47 -3.19
CA GLY A 45 -19.95 -26.80 -2.73
C GLY A 45 -20.01 -25.33 -3.17
N GLY A 46 -21.21 -24.83 -3.39
CA GLY A 46 -21.43 -23.42 -3.67
C GLY A 46 -21.31 -22.57 -2.41
N VAL A 47 -20.62 -21.44 -2.50
CA VAL A 47 -20.53 -20.45 -1.42
C VAL A 47 -21.75 -19.55 -1.45
N THR A 48 -22.48 -19.48 -0.34
CA THR A 48 -23.58 -18.51 -0.18
C THR A 48 -23.04 -17.08 0.01
N ARG A 49 -23.90 -16.08 -0.26
CA ARG A 49 -23.51 -14.66 -0.01
C ARG A 49 -23.15 -14.40 1.45
N ALA A 50 -23.82 -15.10 2.39
CA ALA A 50 -23.53 -14.95 3.81
C ALA A 50 -22.16 -15.55 4.18
N GLU A 51 -21.80 -16.71 3.64
CA GLU A 51 -20.49 -17.33 3.84
C GLU A 51 -19.37 -16.50 3.22
N ALA A 52 -19.56 -16.01 1.99
CA ALA A 52 -18.60 -15.12 1.36
C ALA A 52 -18.39 -13.82 2.18
N ALA A 53 -19.46 -13.22 2.71
CA ALA A 53 -19.37 -12.06 3.57
C ALA A 53 -18.64 -12.37 4.89
N ALA A 54 -18.87 -13.55 5.49
CA ALA A 54 -18.17 -13.99 6.69
C ALA A 54 -16.66 -14.22 6.45
N MET A 55 -16.28 -14.80 5.29
CA MET A 55 -14.89 -14.98 4.89
C MET A 55 -14.19 -13.63 4.70
N LEU A 56 -14.83 -12.67 4.01
CA LEU A 56 -14.32 -11.32 3.82
C LEU A 56 -14.17 -10.57 5.15
N ALA A 57 -15.14 -10.70 6.07
CA ALA A 57 -15.06 -10.08 7.39
C ALA A 57 -13.89 -10.66 8.23
N ARG A 58 -13.65 -11.98 8.17
CA ARG A 58 -12.51 -12.61 8.86
C ARG A 58 -11.18 -12.19 8.25
N TYR A 59 -11.11 -12.13 6.91
CA TYR A 59 -9.94 -11.60 6.22
C TYR A 59 -9.65 -10.16 6.66
N ASP A 60 -10.66 -9.31 6.62
CA ASP A 60 -10.54 -7.91 7.04
C ASP A 60 -10.09 -7.77 8.50
N GLN A 61 -10.69 -8.55 9.41
CA GLN A 61 -10.32 -8.56 10.82
C GLN A 61 -8.90 -9.09 11.06
N THR A 62 -8.45 -10.10 10.28
CA THR A 62 -7.14 -10.71 10.47
C THR A 62 -6.01 -9.86 9.89
N PHE A 63 -6.22 -9.23 8.75
CA PHE A 63 -5.16 -8.52 8.01
C PHE A 63 -5.29 -7.01 8.07
N ARG A 64 -6.49 -6.45 7.91
CA ARG A 64 -6.70 -5.01 8.00
C ARG A 64 -6.80 -4.50 9.45
N GLY A 65 -7.28 -5.34 10.38
CA GLY A 65 -7.24 -5.01 11.80
C GLY A 65 -5.82 -4.77 12.29
N THR A 66 -4.87 -5.63 11.87
CA THR A 66 -3.44 -5.47 12.21
C THR A 66 -2.80 -4.27 11.51
N ASP A 67 -3.20 -3.97 10.28
CA ASP A 67 -2.72 -2.79 9.57
C ASP A 67 -3.29 -1.50 10.17
N ARG A 68 -4.54 -1.54 10.62
CA ARG A 68 -5.16 -0.43 11.35
C ARG A 68 -4.49 -0.19 12.70
N GLU A 69 -4.20 -1.26 13.47
CA GLU A 69 -3.47 -1.15 14.74
C GLU A 69 -2.05 -0.62 14.52
N LYS A 70 -1.37 -1.05 13.46
CA LYS A 70 -0.05 -0.51 13.06
C LYS A 70 -0.12 0.97 12.67
N ALA A 71 -1.16 1.37 11.94
CA ALA A 71 -1.35 2.76 11.53
C ALA A 71 -1.75 3.67 12.71
N GLU A 72 -2.46 3.13 13.68
CA GLU A 72 -2.85 3.83 14.92
C GLU A 72 -1.72 3.84 15.96
N ALA A 73 -0.67 3.03 15.79
CA ALA A 73 0.55 3.13 16.58
C ALA A 73 1.29 4.45 16.25
N PRO A 74 1.80 5.17 17.25
CA PRO A 74 2.44 6.46 17.05
C PRO A 74 3.61 6.46 16.04
N ASP A 75 4.21 5.30 15.81
CA ASP A 75 5.33 5.06 14.91
C ASP A 75 4.96 4.40 13.57
N GLY A 76 3.71 3.93 13.41
CA GLY A 76 3.31 3.15 12.23
C GLY A 76 3.37 3.93 10.92
N LEU A 77 2.88 5.17 10.89
CA LEU A 77 2.98 6.03 9.71
C LEU A 77 4.42 6.48 9.45
N GLU A 78 5.21 6.69 10.50
CA GLU A 78 6.63 7.02 10.35
C GLU A 78 7.43 5.85 9.77
N ALA A 79 7.18 4.63 10.24
CA ALA A 79 7.81 3.43 9.67
C ALA A 79 7.45 3.26 8.19
N ALA A 80 6.19 3.52 7.80
CA ALA A 80 5.77 3.50 6.40
C ALA A 80 6.48 4.55 5.55
N ARG A 81 6.72 5.76 6.07
CA ARG A 81 7.51 6.80 5.38
C ARG A 81 8.96 6.36 5.17
N GLN A 82 9.59 5.80 6.19
CA GLN A 82 10.97 5.31 6.10
C GLN A 82 11.09 4.16 5.09
N GLU A 83 10.15 3.22 5.10
CA GLU A 83 10.07 2.14 4.12
C GLU A 83 9.89 2.69 2.70
N LEU A 84 9.04 3.70 2.51
CA LEU A 84 8.80 4.32 1.22
C LEU A 84 10.07 4.92 0.61
N VAL A 85 10.88 5.63 1.41
CA VAL A 85 12.20 6.16 0.98
C VAL A 85 13.14 5.02 0.61
N ALA A 86 13.20 3.97 1.44
CA ALA A 86 14.08 2.83 1.19
C ALA A 86 13.71 2.08 -0.10
N LEU A 87 12.43 1.85 -0.35
CA LEU A 87 11.93 1.21 -1.58
C LEU A 87 12.25 2.05 -2.82
N THR A 88 12.02 3.37 -2.75
CA THR A 88 12.33 4.29 -3.86
C THR A 88 13.82 4.28 -4.18
N ASN A 89 14.68 4.34 -3.17
CA ASN A 89 16.12 4.28 -3.35
C ASN A 89 16.60 2.91 -3.85
N GLY A 90 15.88 1.82 -3.51
CA GLY A 90 16.10 0.50 -4.08
C GLY A 90 15.87 0.48 -5.59
N LEU A 91 14.74 1.04 -6.07
CA LEU A 91 14.43 1.16 -7.50
C LEU A 91 15.47 2.03 -8.25
N ARG A 92 15.92 3.12 -7.64
CA ARG A 92 16.98 3.96 -8.21
C ARG A 92 18.29 3.19 -8.38
N GLN A 93 18.68 2.43 -7.38
CA GLN A 93 19.85 1.57 -7.45
C GLN A 93 19.74 0.53 -8.58
N GLU A 94 18.58 -0.09 -8.75
CA GLU A 94 18.31 -1.03 -9.86
C GLU A 94 18.38 -0.35 -11.22
N ALA A 95 17.95 0.91 -11.30
CA ALA A 95 18.05 1.75 -12.50
C ALA A 95 19.46 2.32 -12.75
N GLY A 96 20.40 2.15 -11.81
CA GLY A 96 21.75 2.69 -11.89
C GLY A 96 21.89 4.15 -11.44
N GLU A 97 20.88 4.69 -10.75
CA GLU A 97 20.84 6.07 -10.28
C GLU A 97 21.30 6.23 -8.83
N ALA A 98 21.80 7.41 -8.49
CA ALA A 98 22.18 7.74 -7.12
C ALA A 98 20.96 7.77 -6.18
N PRO A 99 21.11 7.36 -4.91
CA PRO A 99 20.04 7.46 -3.95
C PRO A 99 19.66 8.93 -3.68
N LEU A 100 18.38 9.17 -3.39
CA LEU A 100 17.88 10.48 -2.99
C LEU A 100 18.14 10.71 -1.50
N GLU A 101 18.48 11.95 -1.17
CA GLU A 101 18.56 12.42 0.22
C GLU A 101 17.18 12.89 0.68
N THR A 102 16.82 12.57 1.92
CA THR A 102 15.62 13.12 2.55
C THR A 102 15.87 14.58 2.99
N ASP A 103 14.87 15.43 2.79
CA ASP A 103 14.89 16.81 3.26
C ASP A 103 13.69 17.05 4.18
N GLU A 104 13.91 17.60 5.38
CA GLU A 104 12.84 17.82 6.38
C GLU A 104 11.71 18.71 5.85
N THR A 105 12.03 19.68 5.02
CA THR A 105 11.01 20.58 4.43
C THR A 105 10.17 19.84 3.40
N LEU A 106 10.80 18.99 2.55
CA LEU A 106 10.09 18.16 1.60
C LEU A 106 9.26 17.09 2.32
N MET A 107 9.77 16.52 3.41
CA MET A 107 9.03 15.56 4.25
C MET A 107 7.77 16.23 4.82
N ALA A 108 7.88 17.43 5.37
CA ALA A 108 6.73 18.20 5.87
C ALA A 108 5.73 18.55 4.75
N ALA A 109 6.23 18.99 3.59
CA ALA A 109 5.40 19.32 2.44
C ALA A 109 4.64 18.10 1.90
N ALA A 110 5.32 16.96 1.75
CA ALA A 110 4.70 15.71 1.31
C ALA A 110 3.66 15.19 2.32
N GLN A 111 3.91 15.38 3.63
CA GLN A 111 2.95 15.03 4.67
C GLN A 111 1.69 15.90 4.56
N ILE A 112 1.82 17.20 4.38
CA ILE A 112 0.67 18.11 4.14
C ILE A 112 -0.12 17.62 2.91
N ARG A 113 0.54 17.25 1.82
CA ARG A 113 -0.13 16.78 0.61
C ARG A 113 -0.89 15.45 0.84
N ALA A 114 -0.28 14.52 1.55
CA ALA A 114 -0.95 13.27 1.92
C ALA A 114 -2.21 13.53 2.77
N GLU A 115 -2.12 14.45 3.74
CA GLU A 115 -3.25 14.87 4.58
C GLU A 115 -4.34 15.59 3.77
N GLU A 116 -3.98 16.48 2.85
CA GLU A 116 -4.91 17.13 1.93
C GLU A 116 -5.67 16.09 1.08
N CYS A 117 -4.96 15.12 0.49
CA CYS A 117 -5.57 14.04 -0.30
C CYS A 117 -6.47 13.15 0.56
N ALA A 118 -6.04 12.79 1.76
CA ALA A 118 -6.84 11.99 2.69
C ALA A 118 -8.11 12.71 3.16
N ALA A 119 -8.03 14.03 3.38
CA ALA A 119 -9.18 14.84 3.78
C ALA A 119 -10.22 15.00 2.66
N MET A 120 -9.78 15.03 1.39
CA MET A 120 -10.66 15.09 0.23
C MET A 120 -11.19 13.71 -0.18
N ASP A 121 -10.44 12.67 0.12
CA ASP A 121 -10.76 11.25 -0.15
C ASP A 121 -11.13 10.97 -1.63
N ASP A 122 -10.51 11.70 -2.56
CA ASP A 122 -10.83 11.70 -3.99
C ASP A 122 -9.60 12.07 -4.84
N LEU A 123 -8.77 11.07 -5.23
CA LEU A 123 -7.62 11.31 -6.11
C LEU A 123 -7.99 11.58 -7.58
N ASP A 124 -9.16 11.15 -8.01
CA ASP A 124 -9.58 11.31 -9.41
C ASP A 124 -9.79 12.77 -9.77
N ASN A 125 -10.32 13.57 -8.81
CA ASN A 125 -10.58 14.99 -9.02
C ASN A 125 -9.47 15.91 -8.49
N TYR A 126 -8.64 15.44 -7.54
CA TYR A 126 -7.64 16.27 -6.85
C TYR A 126 -6.21 15.84 -7.09
N ASN A 127 -5.97 15.18 -8.20
CA ASN A 127 -4.62 14.81 -8.56
C ASN A 127 -3.76 16.07 -8.85
N HIS A 128 -2.61 16.20 -8.17
CA HIS A 128 -1.65 17.30 -8.33
C HIS A 128 -2.20 18.73 -8.10
N VAL A 129 -3.43 18.85 -7.59
CA VAL A 129 -4.07 20.12 -7.22
C VAL A 129 -4.40 20.11 -5.74
N ARG A 130 -4.14 21.23 -5.05
CA ARG A 130 -4.44 21.40 -3.63
C ARG A 130 -5.92 21.74 -3.42
N PRO A 131 -6.47 21.61 -2.20
CA PRO A 131 -7.87 21.93 -1.91
C PRO A 131 -8.30 23.36 -2.26
N ASP A 132 -7.34 24.29 -2.30
CA ASP A 132 -7.55 25.68 -2.67
C ASP A 132 -7.45 25.96 -4.19
N GLY A 133 -7.30 24.92 -5.00
CA GLY A 133 -7.20 24.98 -6.46
C GLY A 133 -5.80 25.33 -6.99
N ARG A 134 -4.80 25.51 -6.12
CA ARG A 134 -3.42 25.77 -6.53
C ARG A 134 -2.68 24.48 -6.91
N PRO A 135 -1.65 24.55 -7.78
CA PRO A 135 -0.81 23.39 -8.07
C PRO A 135 -0.11 22.85 -6.82
N PHE A 136 0.21 21.54 -6.81
CA PHE A 136 0.83 20.85 -5.67
C PHE A 136 2.10 21.56 -5.17
N TYR A 137 2.97 22.00 -6.08
CA TYR A 137 4.26 22.59 -5.73
C TYR A 137 4.15 23.87 -4.86
N THR A 138 2.97 24.49 -4.79
CA THR A 138 2.75 25.65 -3.91
C THR A 138 2.85 25.29 -2.43
N VAL A 139 2.83 24.01 -2.07
CA VAL A 139 3.11 23.54 -0.71
C VAL A 139 4.56 23.84 -0.28
N LEU A 140 5.48 23.94 -1.25
CA LEU A 140 6.90 24.24 -1.02
C LEU A 140 7.17 25.73 -0.74
N GLY A 141 6.21 26.62 -1.06
CA GLY A 141 6.36 28.05 -0.88
C GLY A 141 7.54 28.63 -1.67
N ASP A 142 8.27 29.56 -1.05
CA ASP A 142 9.43 30.24 -1.67
C ASP A 142 10.70 29.36 -1.75
N ARG A 143 10.62 28.10 -1.27
CA ARG A 143 11.76 27.16 -1.29
C ARG A 143 11.91 26.41 -2.60
N LEU A 144 10.90 26.44 -3.46
CA LEU A 144 11.00 25.87 -4.79
C LEU A 144 11.87 26.80 -5.67
N THR A 145 13.10 26.40 -5.93
CA THR A 145 14.05 27.16 -6.76
C THR A 145 14.32 26.52 -8.11
N GLY A 146 13.81 25.32 -8.37
CA GLY A 146 14.06 24.54 -9.57
C GLY A 146 12.90 23.63 -9.94
N TYR A 147 13.23 22.38 -10.26
CA TYR A 147 12.26 21.37 -10.64
C TYR A 147 11.59 20.72 -9.43
N ALA A 148 10.29 20.44 -9.55
CA ALA A 148 9.57 19.60 -8.61
C ALA A 148 8.61 18.67 -9.34
N SER A 149 8.51 17.43 -8.87
CA SER A 149 7.48 16.49 -9.30
C SER A 149 6.83 15.80 -8.10
N GLU A 150 5.61 15.30 -8.30
CA GLU A 150 4.81 14.66 -7.26
C GLU A 150 4.32 13.29 -7.77
N ASN A 151 4.36 12.28 -6.90
CA ASN A 151 3.65 11.03 -7.06
C ASN A 151 2.60 10.92 -5.96
N LEU A 152 1.37 10.55 -6.33
CA LEU A 152 0.28 10.27 -5.40
C LEU A 152 -0.21 8.83 -5.61
N ALA A 153 -0.54 8.15 -4.51
CA ALA A 153 -1.21 6.86 -4.54
C ALA A 153 -2.23 6.75 -3.41
N MET A 154 -3.26 5.96 -3.67
CA MET A 154 -4.27 5.58 -2.69
C MET A 154 -4.30 4.06 -2.62
N VAL A 155 -4.19 3.51 -1.43
CA VAL A 155 -4.22 2.06 -1.18
C VAL A 155 -5.09 1.74 0.03
N SER A 156 -5.56 0.50 0.11
CA SER A 156 -6.51 0.09 1.16
C SER A 156 -5.86 -0.36 2.47
N ALA A 157 -4.54 -0.55 2.47
CA ALA A 157 -3.77 -0.96 3.65
C ALA A 157 -2.57 -0.04 3.88
N LEU A 158 -2.04 0.02 5.11
CA LEU A 158 -0.79 0.72 5.39
C LEU A 158 0.39 -0.08 4.82
N SER A 159 0.68 0.13 3.55
CA SER A 159 1.70 -0.60 2.79
C SER A 159 2.45 0.32 1.84
N ALA A 160 3.67 0.70 2.19
CA ALA A 160 4.55 1.45 1.32
C ALA A 160 4.86 0.68 0.03
N ARG A 161 4.95 -0.65 0.12
CA ARG A 161 5.18 -1.53 -1.03
C ARG A 161 4.03 -1.47 -2.05
N GLU A 162 2.77 -1.47 -1.59
CA GLU A 162 1.64 -1.32 -2.51
C GLU A 162 1.66 0.02 -3.22
N ALA A 163 1.93 1.12 -2.51
CA ALA A 163 2.05 2.45 -3.11
C ALA A 163 3.16 2.49 -4.18
N VAL A 164 4.35 1.95 -3.87
CA VAL A 164 5.44 1.85 -4.84
C VAL A 164 5.05 0.99 -6.03
N THR A 165 4.38 -0.15 -5.83
CA THR A 165 3.91 -1.01 -6.93
C THR A 165 2.93 -0.28 -7.86
N VAL A 166 2.03 0.55 -7.31
CA VAL A 166 1.13 1.41 -8.12
C VAL A 166 1.96 2.35 -9.00
N TRP A 167 3.00 2.97 -8.47
CA TRP A 167 3.85 3.89 -9.22
C TRP A 167 4.76 3.19 -10.22
N GLU A 168 5.30 2.01 -9.90
CA GLU A 168 6.10 1.21 -10.84
C GLU A 168 5.31 0.83 -12.11
N ASN A 169 4.01 0.57 -11.95
CA ASN A 169 3.11 0.22 -13.06
C ASN A 169 2.64 1.43 -13.89
N SER A 170 3.04 2.64 -13.51
CA SER A 170 2.76 3.89 -14.22
C SER A 170 4.05 4.52 -14.73
N SER A 171 4.21 4.61 -16.06
CA SER A 171 5.45 5.13 -16.67
C SER A 171 5.81 6.53 -16.19
N GLY A 172 4.84 7.42 -15.99
CA GLY A 172 5.07 8.78 -15.50
C GLY A 172 5.56 8.81 -14.04
N HIS A 173 4.90 8.04 -13.16
CA HIS A 173 5.31 7.95 -11.76
C HIS A 173 6.67 7.26 -11.60
N TYR A 174 6.91 6.18 -12.35
CA TYR A 174 8.20 5.51 -12.35
C TYR A 174 9.33 6.44 -12.79
N GLN A 175 9.13 7.21 -13.86
CA GLN A 175 10.12 8.19 -14.33
C GLN A 175 10.44 9.26 -13.28
N ASN A 176 9.45 9.70 -12.50
CA ASN A 176 9.72 10.61 -11.39
C ASN A 176 10.66 9.97 -10.34
N MET A 177 10.45 8.69 -10.00
CA MET A 177 11.29 8.00 -9.01
C MET A 177 12.74 7.80 -9.46
N VAL A 178 12.95 7.51 -10.76
CA VAL A 178 14.29 7.19 -11.30
C VAL A 178 14.89 8.32 -12.14
N ASN A 179 14.33 9.53 -12.08
CA ASN A 179 14.89 10.68 -12.79
C ASN A 179 16.32 10.99 -12.30
N PRO A 180 17.34 11.01 -13.17
CA PRO A 180 18.73 11.28 -12.78
C PRO A 180 18.98 12.72 -12.31
N GLU A 181 18.08 13.66 -12.68
CA GLU A 181 18.25 15.08 -12.32
C GLU A 181 17.79 15.41 -10.91
N ILE A 182 16.99 14.53 -10.27
CA ILE A 182 16.54 14.76 -8.89
C ILE A 182 17.56 14.25 -7.87
N THR A 183 17.65 14.98 -6.77
CA THR A 183 18.61 14.68 -5.68
C THR A 183 17.93 14.52 -4.32
N ARG A 184 16.70 15.03 -4.17
CA ARG A 184 15.99 15.05 -2.88
C ARG A 184 14.59 14.48 -2.98
N ILE A 185 14.15 13.91 -1.86
CA ILE A 185 12.80 13.34 -1.70
C ILE A 185 12.19 13.77 -0.36
N GLY A 186 10.90 14.09 -0.41
CA GLY A 186 10.01 14.11 0.75
C GLY A 186 8.89 13.09 0.56
N VAL A 187 8.48 12.44 1.63
CA VAL A 187 7.38 11.46 1.62
C VAL A 187 6.37 11.74 2.72
N GLY A 188 5.10 11.53 2.41
CA GLY A 188 3.98 11.68 3.33
C GLY A 188 3.02 10.50 3.24
N VAL A 189 2.40 10.17 4.38
CA VAL A 189 1.36 9.14 4.48
C VAL A 189 0.26 9.65 5.40
N ALA A 190 -0.99 9.55 4.96
CA ALA A 190 -2.15 9.91 5.77
C ALA A 190 -3.28 8.89 5.55
N ARG A 191 -4.15 8.77 6.55
CA ARG A 191 -5.34 7.91 6.49
C ARG A 191 -6.60 8.76 6.40
N SER A 192 -7.48 8.44 5.47
CA SER A 192 -8.79 9.10 5.34
C SER A 192 -9.82 8.57 6.34
N ASP A 193 -10.93 9.28 6.48
CA ASP A 193 -12.08 8.85 7.30
C ASP A 193 -12.73 7.57 6.74
N SER A 194 -12.65 7.33 5.42
CA SER A 194 -13.10 6.08 4.78
C SER A 194 -12.17 4.90 5.07
N GLY A 195 -10.99 5.16 5.63
CA GLY A 195 -10.00 4.15 6.01
C GLY A 195 -8.94 3.85 4.97
N LEU A 196 -8.90 4.59 3.86
CA LEU A 196 -7.88 4.48 2.83
C LEU A 196 -6.61 5.22 3.23
N TYR A 197 -5.47 4.78 2.71
CA TYR A 197 -4.16 5.40 2.94
C TYR A 197 -3.71 6.14 1.70
N TYR A 198 -3.36 7.41 1.88
CA TYR A 198 -2.88 8.31 0.85
C TYR A 198 -1.38 8.51 1.02
N TYR A 199 -0.64 8.20 -0.04
CA TYR A 199 0.81 8.32 -0.11
C TYR A 199 1.20 9.44 -1.05
N CYS A 200 2.17 10.24 -0.63
CA CYS A 200 2.74 11.30 -1.45
C CYS A 200 4.26 11.19 -1.48
N GLN A 201 4.84 11.35 -2.66
CA GLN A 201 6.26 11.64 -2.85
C GLN A 201 6.38 13.01 -3.51
N ILE A 202 7.27 13.86 -3.01
CA ILE A 202 7.70 15.09 -3.68
C ILE A 202 9.19 14.98 -3.94
N PHE A 203 9.60 15.29 -5.15
CA PHE A 203 10.98 15.24 -5.62
C PHE A 203 11.45 16.60 -6.06
N THR A 204 12.73 16.92 -5.83
CA THR A 204 13.37 18.17 -6.31
C THR A 204 14.81 17.91 -6.76
N ASP A 205 15.34 18.84 -7.53
CA ASP A 205 16.72 18.87 -8.00
C ASP A 205 17.71 19.55 -7.01
N GLY A 206 17.21 20.09 -5.89
CA GLY A 206 18.05 20.69 -4.85
C GLY A 206 17.32 21.69 -3.98
#